data_9480926eb42627d2eb54df4c5f5e689c
#
_entry.id   9480926eb42627d2eb54df4c5f5e689c
#
_cell.length_a   1.000
_cell.length_b   1.000
_cell.length_c   1.000
_cell.angle_alpha   90.00
_cell.angle_beta   90.00
_cell.angle_gamma   90.00
#
_symmetry.space_group_name_H-M   'P 1'
#
loop_
_entity.id
_entity.type
_entity.pdbx_description
1 polymer ?
#
loop_
_entity_poly.entity_id
_entity_poly.type
_entity_poly.pdbx_seq_one_letter_code
_entity_poly.pdbx_strand_id
1 'polypeptide(L)'
;RAQVWVHPPNEFGTALQYATGSKDHNVLLRQLALDNGLSLSDHSFKKVKGGKEIFCSTEEEVYKTLGLQWVPPELREGRDEVALAKANKLPKLIEVKDIKANLHMHSTYSDGKLSMLDMAKAAIKRGLKVIVFSDHSVSLGVANGLSIERHKQQAAEIKKIQKQLGDQITILHSSEVEIKADGSLDYPDD
;
A
#
# COMPACT_ATOMS: atom_id res chain seq x y z
N ARG A 1 15.81 -16.74 -1.04
CA ARG A 1 16.89 -16.66 -0.02
C ARG A 1 16.50 -15.55 0.94
N ALA A 2 16.69 -15.78 2.27
CA ALA A 2 16.50 -14.80 3.31
C ALA A 2 17.84 -14.56 4.01
N GLN A 3 18.08 -13.32 4.48
CA GLN A 3 19.21 -12.96 5.34
C GLN A 3 18.65 -12.42 6.65
N VAL A 4 19.25 -12.81 7.76
CA VAL A 4 18.90 -12.31 9.10
C VAL A 4 20.13 -11.57 9.61
N TRP A 5 19.96 -10.28 9.91
CA TRP A 5 20.99 -9.45 10.52
C TRP A 5 20.62 -9.20 11.98
N VAL A 6 21.58 -9.35 12.87
CA VAL A 6 21.37 -9.14 14.31
C VAL A 6 22.20 -7.96 14.74
N HIS A 7 21.53 -6.95 15.31
CA HIS A 7 22.15 -5.73 15.82
C HIS A 7 21.77 -5.52 17.29
N PRO A 8 22.64 -4.89 18.09
CA PRO A 8 22.29 -4.41 19.42
C PRO A 8 21.10 -3.42 19.33
N PRO A 9 20.21 -3.37 20.34
CA PRO A 9 19.05 -2.49 20.32
C PRO A 9 19.36 -1.01 20.07
N ASN A 10 20.48 -0.52 20.57
CA ASN A 10 20.93 0.86 20.37
C ASN A 10 21.42 1.18 18.94
N GLU A 11 21.65 0.17 18.12
CA GLU A 11 22.06 0.30 16.71
C GLU A 11 20.90 0.02 15.74
N PHE A 12 19.75 -0.43 16.27
CA PHE A 12 18.67 -0.93 15.44
C PHE A 12 18.12 0.10 14.46
N GLY A 13 18.09 1.39 14.84
CA GLY A 13 17.63 2.46 13.96
C GLY A 13 18.50 2.65 12.71
N THR A 14 19.84 2.62 12.88
CA THR A 14 20.78 2.71 11.74
C THR A 14 20.74 1.46 10.88
N ALA A 15 20.66 0.29 11.48
CA ALA A 15 20.55 -0.99 10.78
C ALA A 15 19.24 -1.08 9.95
N LEU A 16 18.12 -0.71 10.55
CA LEU A 16 16.79 -0.70 9.89
C LEU A 16 16.79 0.28 8.71
N GLN A 17 17.25 1.51 8.92
CA GLN A 17 17.34 2.53 7.88
C GLN A 17 18.22 2.05 6.71
N TYR A 18 19.38 1.47 7.00
CA TYR A 18 20.28 0.94 5.99
C TYR A 18 19.63 -0.21 5.19
N ALA A 19 19.05 -1.19 5.88
CA ALA A 19 18.44 -2.36 5.26
C ALA A 19 17.19 -2.02 4.43
N THR A 20 16.43 -1.01 4.87
CA THR A 20 15.24 -0.53 4.14
C THR A 20 15.63 0.13 2.81
N GLY A 21 16.71 0.89 2.76
CA GLY A 21 17.18 1.55 1.54
C GLY A 21 16.32 2.77 1.17
N SER A 22 16.18 3.10 -0.11
CA SER A 22 16.87 2.46 -1.25
C SER A 22 18.38 2.64 -1.20
N LYS A 23 19.10 2.00 -2.12
CA LYS A 23 20.56 2.22 -2.27
C LYS A 23 20.87 3.70 -2.50
N ASP A 24 20.14 4.33 -3.41
CA ASP A 24 20.41 5.73 -3.78
C ASP A 24 20.06 6.68 -2.65
N HIS A 25 18.98 6.42 -1.90
CA HIS A 25 18.68 7.15 -0.68
C HIS A 25 19.80 7.04 0.36
N ASN A 26 20.34 5.83 0.58
CA ASN A 26 21.44 5.60 1.50
C ASN A 26 22.71 6.37 1.08
N VAL A 27 22.97 6.49 -0.22
CA VAL A 27 24.09 7.29 -0.74
C VAL A 27 23.90 8.76 -0.38
N LEU A 28 22.69 9.31 -0.58
CA LEU A 28 22.40 10.71 -0.22
C LEU A 28 22.55 10.97 1.29
N LEU A 29 22.03 10.07 2.14
CA LEU A 29 22.19 10.22 3.60
C LEU A 29 23.65 10.15 4.04
N ARG A 30 24.44 9.25 3.46
CA ARG A 30 25.88 9.16 3.75
C ARG A 30 26.64 10.40 3.31
N GLN A 31 26.31 10.94 2.15
CA GLN A 31 26.92 12.20 1.69
C GLN A 31 26.57 13.34 2.63
N LEU A 32 25.30 13.48 3.00
CA LEU A 32 24.86 14.50 3.98
C LEU A 32 25.54 14.31 5.34
N ALA A 33 25.73 13.06 5.79
CA ALA A 33 26.47 12.80 7.02
C ALA A 33 27.92 13.31 6.93
N LEU A 34 28.62 13.04 5.81
CA LEU A 34 29.98 13.51 5.57
C LEU A 34 30.05 15.04 5.56
N ASP A 35 29.11 15.70 4.91
CA ASP A 35 29.01 17.17 4.87
C ASP A 35 28.82 17.77 6.27
N ASN A 36 28.20 17.01 7.19
CA ASN A 36 28.01 17.35 8.61
C ASN A 36 29.19 16.87 9.50
N GLY A 37 30.30 16.38 8.92
CA GLY A 37 31.45 15.86 9.66
C GLY A 37 31.20 14.52 10.37
N LEU A 38 30.23 13.75 9.88
CA LEU A 38 29.88 12.42 10.38
C LEU A 38 30.09 11.36 9.29
N SER A 39 30.39 10.13 9.68
CA SER A 39 30.36 8.96 8.81
C SER A 39 29.20 8.07 9.26
N LEU A 40 28.30 7.70 8.35
CA LEU A 40 27.12 6.85 8.63
C LEU A 40 27.38 5.44 8.12
N SER A 41 27.18 4.46 9.00
CA SER A 41 27.15 3.02 8.70
C SER A 41 25.81 2.40 9.10
N ASP A 42 25.68 1.10 8.95
CA ASP A 42 24.57 0.30 9.48
C ASP A 42 24.60 0.13 11.01
N HIS A 43 25.70 0.49 11.67
CA HIS A 43 25.87 0.41 13.12
C HIS A 43 25.64 1.75 13.82
N SER A 44 26.24 2.83 13.30
CA SER A 44 26.26 4.12 14.02
C SER A 44 26.66 5.27 13.10
N PHE A 45 26.51 6.49 13.61
CA PHE A 45 27.29 7.63 13.14
C PHE A 45 28.61 7.70 13.89
N LYS A 46 29.68 8.06 13.18
CA LYS A 46 31.01 8.30 13.77
C LYS A 46 31.48 9.69 13.39
N LYS A 47 31.89 10.49 14.37
CA LYS A 47 32.53 11.79 14.09
C LYS A 47 33.82 11.58 13.34
N VAL A 48 33.98 12.23 12.19
CA VAL A 48 35.19 12.14 11.36
C VAL A 48 36.41 12.64 12.15
N LYS A 49 36.25 13.69 12.95
CA LYS A 49 37.29 14.17 13.88
C LYS A 49 36.95 13.72 15.30
N GLY A 50 37.81 12.95 15.93
CA GLY A 50 37.69 12.51 17.32
C GLY A 50 37.04 11.14 17.54
N GLY A 51 36.47 10.51 16.50
CA GLY A 51 36.05 9.11 16.53
C GLY A 51 34.84 8.77 17.44
N LYS A 52 34.18 9.76 18.08
CA LYS A 52 33.05 9.53 18.95
C LYS A 52 31.87 8.98 18.13
N GLU A 53 31.29 7.89 18.59
CA GLU A 53 30.10 7.26 18.00
C GLU A 53 28.80 7.84 18.56
N ILE A 54 27.77 7.86 17.70
CA ILE A 54 26.40 8.24 18.03
C ILE A 54 25.54 7.08 17.56
N PHE A 55 24.91 6.41 18.49
CA PHE A 55 24.01 5.30 18.26
C PHE A 55 22.58 5.82 18.11
N CYS A 56 21.78 5.14 17.28
CA CYS A 56 20.37 5.46 17.05
C CYS A 56 19.55 4.18 17.20
N SER A 57 18.67 4.17 18.18
CA SER A 57 17.79 3.03 18.45
C SER A 57 16.59 2.99 17.52
N THR A 58 16.22 4.14 16.92
CA THR A 58 15.13 4.27 15.96
C THR A 58 15.56 5.01 14.69
N GLU A 59 14.82 4.83 13.61
CA GLU A 59 15.06 5.55 12.35
C GLU A 59 14.88 7.06 12.52
N GLU A 60 13.91 7.49 13.32
CA GLU A 60 13.68 8.92 13.61
C GLU A 60 14.93 9.58 14.20
N GLU A 61 15.64 8.88 15.07
CA GLU A 61 16.92 9.36 15.63
C GLU A 61 18.00 9.50 14.56
N VAL A 62 18.03 8.60 13.55
CA VAL A 62 18.94 8.70 12.42
C VAL A 62 18.71 9.99 11.64
N TYR A 63 17.46 10.25 11.23
CA TYR A 63 17.08 11.45 10.48
C TYR A 63 17.28 12.71 11.31
N LYS A 64 16.91 12.69 12.58
CA LYS A 64 17.13 13.80 13.52
C LYS A 64 18.61 14.17 13.66
N THR A 65 19.51 13.16 13.71
CA THR A 65 20.96 13.36 13.78
C THR A 65 21.49 14.10 12.54
N LEU A 66 20.84 13.91 11.39
CA LEU A 66 21.16 14.60 10.13
C LEU A 66 20.44 15.94 9.97
N GLY A 67 19.58 16.34 10.94
CA GLY A 67 18.75 17.56 10.85
C GLY A 67 17.62 17.43 9.85
N LEU A 68 17.09 16.22 9.64
CA LEU A 68 16.02 15.92 8.69
C LEU A 68 14.73 15.54 9.41
N GLN A 69 13.60 15.84 8.77
CA GLN A 69 12.35 15.15 9.04
C GLN A 69 12.51 13.66 8.70
N TRP A 70 11.91 12.76 9.48
CA TRP A 70 11.90 11.33 9.15
C TRP A 70 11.25 11.11 7.79
N VAL A 71 11.94 10.39 6.91
CA VAL A 71 11.47 10.07 5.57
C VAL A 71 10.79 8.70 5.60
N PRO A 72 9.50 8.60 5.29
CA PRO A 72 8.82 7.32 5.15
C PRO A 72 9.51 6.42 4.11
N PRO A 73 9.56 5.10 4.33
CA PRO A 73 10.20 4.15 3.39
C PRO A 73 9.73 4.31 1.94
N GLU A 74 8.44 4.59 1.74
CA GLU A 74 7.80 4.75 0.43
C GLU A 74 8.37 5.93 -0.38
N LEU A 75 9.01 6.89 0.26
CA LEU A 75 9.59 8.07 -0.39
C LEU A 75 11.10 7.95 -0.62
N ARG A 76 11.76 6.89 -0.15
CA ARG A 76 13.22 6.72 -0.17
C ARG A 76 13.73 6.23 -1.53
N GLU A 77 13.50 7.02 -2.57
CA GLU A 77 13.85 6.69 -3.96
C GLU A 77 15.14 7.34 -4.47
N GLY A 78 15.81 8.16 -3.65
CA GLY A 78 17.04 8.85 -4.05
C GLY A 78 16.79 10.01 -5.03
N ARG A 79 15.65 10.68 -4.91
CA ARG A 79 15.25 11.85 -5.73
C ARG A 79 15.44 13.14 -4.94
N ASP A 80 14.34 13.78 -4.58
CA ASP A 80 14.28 15.06 -3.87
C ASP A 80 13.87 14.95 -2.39
N GLU A 81 13.59 13.72 -1.91
CA GLU A 81 13.06 13.47 -0.58
C GLU A 81 13.98 13.99 0.56
N VAL A 82 15.31 13.91 0.38
CA VAL A 82 16.27 14.43 1.38
C VAL A 82 16.20 15.96 1.47
N ALA A 83 16.07 16.64 0.32
CA ALA A 83 15.91 18.10 0.28
C ALA A 83 14.58 18.53 0.88
N LEU A 84 13.48 17.82 0.55
CA LEU A 84 12.16 18.05 1.10
C LEU A 84 12.13 17.80 2.63
N ALA A 85 12.77 16.72 3.11
CA ALA A 85 12.90 16.42 4.53
C ALA A 85 13.66 17.51 5.29
N LYS A 86 14.73 18.05 4.71
CA LYS A 86 15.49 19.17 5.26
C LYS A 86 14.66 20.46 5.36
N ALA A 87 13.73 20.65 4.40
CA ALA A 87 12.82 21.80 4.38
C ALA A 87 11.54 21.58 5.17
N ASN A 88 11.30 20.42 5.78
CA ASN A 88 10.05 19.99 6.39
C ASN A 88 8.85 20.07 5.43
N LYS A 89 9.06 19.67 4.17
CA LYS A 89 8.07 19.71 3.07
C LYS A 89 7.77 18.34 2.46
N LEU A 90 8.02 17.25 3.20
CA LEU A 90 7.61 15.92 2.73
C LEU A 90 6.10 15.88 2.50
N PRO A 91 5.63 15.22 1.42
CA PRO A 91 4.20 15.04 1.19
C PRO A 91 3.59 14.17 2.28
N LYS A 92 2.34 14.46 2.62
CA LYS A 92 1.55 13.56 3.47
C LYS A 92 1.16 12.34 2.65
N LEU A 93 1.58 11.17 3.10
CA LEU A 93 1.21 9.91 2.46
C LEU A 93 -0.23 9.51 2.78
N ILE A 94 -0.81 8.72 1.88
CA ILE A 94 -2.14 8.11 2.07
C ILE A 94 -2.02 7.04 3.15
N GLU A 95 -2.94 7.07 4.11
CA GLU A 95 -3.08 6.07 5.15
C GLU A 95 -4.31 5.19 4.89
N VAL A 96 -4.37 4.01 5.51
CA VAL A 96 -5.51 3.09 5.38
C VAL A 96 -6.86 3.77 5.70
N LYS A 97 -6.87 4.69 6.67
CA LYS A 97 -8.08 5.48 7.03
C LYS A 97 -8.58 6.43 5.93
N ASP A 98 -7.70 6.79 4.97
CA ASP A 98 -8.03 7.69 3.86
C ASP A 98 -8.71 6.94 2.71
N ILE A 99 -8.59 5.60 2.67
CA ILE A 99 -9.24 4.76 1.67
C ILE A 99 -10.73 4.69 1.97
N LYS A 100 -11.55 5.17 1.03
CA LYS A 100 -13.01 5.22 1.15
C LYS A 100 -13.75 4.32 0.16
N ALA A 101 -13.04 3.67 -0.75
CA ALA A 101 -13.61 2.78 -1.75
C ALA A 101 -12.83 1.48 -1.86
N ASN A 102 -13.51 0.39 -2.19
CA ASN A 102 -12.94 -0.83 -2.73
C ASN A 102 -13.61 -1.10 -4.08
N LEU A 103 -12.82 -1.02 -5.16
CA LEU A 103 -13.33 -1.01 -6.52
C LEU A 103 -13.21 -2.39 -7.21
N HIS A 104 -12.83 -3.44 -6.47
CA HIS A 104 -12.72 -4.79 -7.02
C HIS A 104 -12.98 -5.83 -5.92
N MET A 105 -14.11 -6.52 -6.00
CA MET A 105 -14.48 -7.55 -5.03
C MET A 105 -15.31 -8.65 -5.69
N HIS A 106 -15.07 -9.89 -5.26
CA HIS A 106 -15.82 -11.07 -5.70
C HIS A 106 -16.72 -11.59 -4.58
N SER A 107 -17.94 -11.93 -4.94
CA SER A 107 -18.94 -12.48 -4.04
C SER A 107 -19.12 -13.98 -4.25
N THR A 108 -20.05 -14.60 -3.51
CA THR A 108 -20.46 -15.99 -3.74
C THR A 108 -21.15 -16.22 -5.09
N TYR A 109 -21.32 -15.18 -5.90
CA TYR A 109 -21.76 -15.34 -7.28
C TYR A 109 -20.67 -16.00 -8.14
N SER A 110 -19.39 -15.65 -7.94
CA SER A 110 -18.26 -16.33 -8.57
C SER A 110 -17.47 -17.15 -7.54
N ASP A 111 -16.29 -16.76 -7.19
CA ASP A 111 -15.34 -17.50 -6.33
C ASP A 111 -15.15 -16.86 -4.94
N GLY A 112 -15.86 -15.77 -4.65
CA GLY A 112 -15.86 -15.15 -3.33
C GLY A 112 -16.51 -16.04 -2.27
N LYS A 113 -16.18 -15.80 -1.00
CA LYS A 113 -16.61 -16.63 0.14
C LYS A 113 -17.81 -16.06 0.91
N LEU A 114 -18.17 -14.80 0.68
CA LEU A 114 -19.21 -14.10 1.40
C LEU A 114 -20.29 -13.59 0.47
N SER A 115 -21.53 -13.49 0.99
CA SER A 115 -22.62 -12.85 0.27
C SER A 115 -22.33 -11.37 0.04
N MET A 116 -22.91 -10.79 -1.00
CA MET A 116 -22.80 -9.35 -1.27
C MET A 116 -23.28 -8.50 -0.09
N LEU A 117 -24.33 -8.92 0.60
CA LEU A 117 -24.85 -8.21 1.78
C LEU A 117 -23.84 -8.22 2.94
N ASP A 118 -23.22 -9.38 3.22
CA ASP A 118 -22.25 -9.48 4.31
C ASP A 118 -20.96 -8.69 3.99
N MET A 119 -20.52 -8.71 2.73
CA MET A 119 -19.40 -7.90 2.27
C MET A 119 -19.69 -6.40 2.40
N ALA A 120 -20.89 -5.96 2.01
CA ALA A 120 -21.30 -4.57 2.14
C ALA A 120 -21.35 -4.12 3.61
N LYS A 121 -21.87 -4.95 4.51
CA LYS A 121 -21.86 -4.68 5.97
C LYS A 121 -20.42 -4.60 6.52
N ALA A 122 -19.54 -5.50 6.08
CA ALA A 122 -18.13 -5.48 6.48
C ALA A 122 -17.39 -4.22 5.95
N ALA A 123 -17.72 -3.78 4.74
CA ALA A 123 -17.20 -2.55 4.15
C ALA A 123 -17.64 -1.30 4.94
N ILE A 124 -18.93 -1.22 5.33
CA ILE A 124 -19.43 -0.14 6.20
C ILE A 124 -18.68 -0.11 7.52
N LYS A 125 -18.50 -1.27 8.17
CA LYS A 125 -17.74 -1.38 9.44
C LYS A 125 -16.30 -0.90 9.31
N ARG A 126 -15.69 -1.03 8.12
CA ARG A 126 -14.33 -0.54 7.82
C ARG A 126 -14.29 0.94 7.41
N GLY A 127 -15.42 1.62 7.35
CA GLY A 127 -15.52 3.04 7.00
C GLY A 127 -15.46 3.32 5.49
N LEU A 128 -15.63 2.28 4.65
CA LEU A 128 -15.75 2.45 3.21
C LEU A 128 -17.10 3.09 2.86
N LYS A 129 -17.11 3.87 1.79
CA LYS A 129 -18.28 4.58 1.27
C LYS A 129 -18.73 4.07 -0.09
N VAL A 130 -17.84 3.45 -0.84
CA VAL A 130 -18.12 2.89 -2.16
C VAL A 130 -17.51 1.50 -2.26
N ILE A 131 -18.26 0.54 -2.79
CA ILE A 131 -17.78 -0.79 -3.14
C ILE A 131 -18.25 -1.16 -4.55
N VAL A 132 -17.46 -2.01 -5.22
CA VAL A 132 -17.79 -2.55 -6.54
C VAL A 132 -17.73 -4.07 -6.47
N PHE A 133 -18.82 -4.74 -6.85
CA PHE A 133 -18.80 -6.16 -7.13
C PHE A 133 -18.39 -6.36 -8.58
N SER A 134 -17.29 -7.08 -8.80
CA SER A 134 -16.68 -7.38 -10.09
C SER A 134 -16.46 -8.88 -10.25
N ASP A 135 -17.48 -9.67 -9.99
CA ASP A 135 -17.42 -11.12 -10.14
C ASP A 135 -17.01 -11.52 -11.56
N HIS A 136 -16.32 -12.66 -11.70
CA HIS A 136 -15.79 -13.15 -12.97
C HIS A 136 -16.86 -13.39 -14.02
N SER A 137 -16.50 -13.13 -15.28
CA SER A 137 -17.34 -13.41 -16.44
C SER A 137 -17.30 -14.88 -16.87
N VAL A 138 -18.12 -15.25 -17.82
CA VAL A 138 -18.53 -16.63 -18.11
C VAL A 138 -17.41 -17.58 -18.49
N SER A 139 -16.36 -17.11 -19.15
CA SER A 139 -15.30 -18.03 -19.64
C SER A 139 -14.37 -18.53 -18.54
N LEU A 140 -14.34 -17.90 -17.36
CA LEU A 140 -13.54 -18.39 -16.24
C LEU A 140 -14.32 -19.44 -15.42
N GLY A 141 -14.49 -20.64 -15.98
CA GLY A 141 -15.26 -21.72 -15.36
C GLY A 141 -14.73 -22.17 -14.00
N VAL A 142 -13.41 -22.12 -13.78
CA VAL A 142 -12.77 -22.50 -12.49
C VAL A 142 -13.19 -21.56 -11.35
N ALA A 143 -13.51 -20.31 -11.66
CA ALA A 143 -14.03 -19.33 -10.71
C ALA A 143 -15.55 -19.23 -10.69
N ASN A 144 -16.26 -20.16 -11.33
CA ASN A 144 -17.73 -20.13 -11.43
C ASN A 144 -18.25 -18.84 -12.09
N GLY A 145 -17.55 -18.38 -13.14
CA GLY A 145 -17.87 -17.14 -13.85
C GLY A 145 -19.35 -17.01 -14.25
N LEU A 146 -19.87 -15.80 -14.26
CA LEU A 146 -21.28 -15.51 -14.42
C LEU A 146 -21.70 -15.57 -15.89
N SER A 147 -22.79 -16.29 -16.19
CA SER A 147 -23.52 -16.08 -17.43
C SER A 147 -24.19 -14.70 -17.43
N ILE A 148 -24.60 -14.21 -18.60
CA ILE A 148 -25.32 -12.93 -18.72
C ILE A 148 -26.58 -12.90 -17.83
N GLU A 149 -27.31 -14.02 -17.74
CA GLU A 149 -28.50 -14.15 -16.88
C GLU A 149 -28.15 -14.02 -15.41
N ARG A 150 -27.07 -14.68 -14.95
CA ARG A 150 -26.58 -14.59 -13.57
C ARG A 150 -26.06 -13.18 -13.26
N HIS A 151 -25.38 -12.52 -14.21
CA HIS A 151 -24.96 -11.13 -14.07
C HIS A 151 -26.16 -10.17 -13.92
N LYS A 152 -27.22 -10.37 -14.69
CA LYS A 152 -28.50 -9.62 -14.54
C LYS A 152 -29.18 -9.89 -13.19
N GLN A 153 -29.17 -11.13 -12.72
CA GLN A 153 -29.68 -11.50 -11.38
C GLN A 153 -28.89 -10.80 -10.27
N GLN A 154 -27.57 -10.79 -10.37
CA GLN A 154 -26.69 -10.09 -9.44
C GLN A 154 -27.01 -8.58 -9.40
N ALA A 155 -27.17 -7.94 -10.56
CA ALA A 155 -27.57 -6.53 -10.64
C ALA A 155 -28.90 -6.25 -9.90
N ALA A 156 -29.88 -7.15 -10.04
CA ALA A 156 -31.15 -7.02 -9.34
C ALA A 156 -31.03 -7.20 -7.82
N GLU A 157 -30.15 -8.10 -7.38
CA GLU A 157 -29.87 -8.30 -5.95
C GLU A 157 -29.10 -7.10 -5.37
N ILE A 158 -28.12 -6.55 -6.07
CA ILE A 158 -27.42 -5.32 -5.67
C ILE A 158 -28.40 -4.17 -5.43
N LYS A 159 -29.39 -3.98 -6.32
CA LYS A 159 -30.44 -2.95 -6.13
C LYS A 159 -31.25 -3.16 -4.85
N LYS A 160 -31.55 -4.41 -4.47
CA LYS A 160 -32.24 -4.74 -3.23
C LYS A 160 -31.37 -4.44 -2.00
N ILE A 161 -30.10 -4.84 -2.04
CA ILE A 161 -29.13 -4.58 -0.98
C ILE A 161 -28.91 -3.07 -0.81
N GLN A 162 -28.74 -2.33 -1.91
CA GLN A 162 -28.60 -0.87 -1.88
C GLN A 162 -29.81 -0.21 -1.20
N LYS A 163 -31.03 -0.66 -1.55
CA LYS A 163 -32.26 -0.15 -0.90
C LYS A 163 -32.29 -0.46 0.59
N GLN A 164 -31.83 -1.65 1.00
CA GLN A 164 -31.78 -2.07 2.41
C GLN A 164 -30.77 -1.26 3.22
N LEU A 165 -29.60 -0.95 2.65
CA LEU A 165 -28.50 -0.26 3.34
C LEU A 165 -28.58 1.27 3.21
N GLY A 166 -29.40 1.78 2.27
CA GLY A 166 -29.58 3.23 2.05
C GLY A 166 -28.26 3.93 1.74
N ASP A 167 -28.07 5.12 2.30
CA ASP A 167 -26.94 5.98 2.05
C ASP A 167 -25.68 5.63 2.88
N GLN A 168 -25.71 4.52 3.62
CA GLN A 168 -24.53 4.09 4.40
C GLN A 168 -23.34 3.73 3.50
N ILE A 169 -23.61 3.20 2.30
CA ILE A 169 -22.64 2.78 1.32
C ILE A 169 -23.25 2.83 -0.09
N THR A 170 -22.43 3.18 -1.09
CA THR A 170 -22.79 3.08 -2.50
C THR A 170 -22.26 1.75 -3.05
N ILE A 171 -23.12 0.95 -3.67
CA ILE A 171 -22.75 -0.33 -4.26
C ILE A 171 -22.85 -0.21 -5.77
N LEU A 172 -21.72 -0.38 -6.45
CA LEU A 172 -21.63 -0.40 -7.90
C LEU A 172 -21.55 -1.84 -8.40
N HIS A 173 -22.09 -2.07 -9.58
CA HIS A 173 -22.08 -3.33 -10.29
C HIS A 173 -21.09 -3.27 -11.45
N SER A 174 -20.22 -4.26 -11.55
CA SER A 174 -19.21 -4.42 -12.60
C SER A 174 -19.01 -5.90 -12.90
N SER A 175 -18.05 -6.22 -13.73
CA SER A 175 -17.57 -7.58 -13.97
C SER A 175 -16.07 -7.56 -14.24
N GLU A 176 -15.37 -8.59 -13.77
CA GLU A 176 -14.03 -8.91 -14.26
C GLU A 176 -14.18 -9.75 -15.53
N VAL A 177 -14.03 -9.06 -16.67
CA VAL A 177 -14.28 -9.63 -18.00
C VAL A 177 -13.01 -10.25 -18.56
N GLU A 178 -13.11 -11.49 -19.02
CA GLU A 178 -11.99 -12.21 -19.63
C GLU A 178 -11.73 -11.72 -21.07
N ILE A 179 -10.44 -11.56 -21.39
CA ILE A 179 -9.97 -11.28 -22.74
C ILE A 179 -9.56 -12.61 -23.40
N LYS A 180 -10.23 -12.99 -24.47
CA LYS A 180 -9.95 -14.23 -25.20
C LYS A 180 -8.64 -14.14 -26.00
N ALA A 181 -8.15 -15.28 -26.48
CA ALA A 181 -6.89 -15.35 -27.23
C ALA A 181 -6.89 -14.52 -28.52
N ASP A 182 -8.06 -14.26 -29.13
CA ASP A 182 -8.24 -13.42 -30.30
C ASP A 182 -8.41 -11.90 -29.96
N GLY A 183 -8.35 -11.55 -28.67
CA GLY A 183 -8.51 -10.19 -28.16
C GLY A 183 -9.98 -9.77 -27.95
N SER A 184 -10.96 -10.61 -28.24
CA SER A 184 -12.37 -10.34 -27.95
C SER A 184 -12.67 -10.53 -26.45
N LEU A 185 -13.69 -9.83 -25.96
CA LEU A 185 -14.23 -10.05 -24.62
C LEU A 185 -15.17 -11.27 -24.62
N ASP A 186 -15.35 -11.89 -23.45
CA ASP A 186 -16.28 -13.01 -23.31
C ASP A 186 -17.73 -12.59 -23.02
N TYR A 187 -17.94 -11.31 -22.75
CA TYR A 187 -19.25 -10.67 -22.77
C TYR A 187 -19.45 -9.90 -24.10
N PRO A 188 -20.68 -9.79 -24.63
CA PRO A 188 -20.99 -8.94 -25.76
C PRO A 188 -20.87 -7.45 -25.40
N ASP A 189 -20.74 -6.61 -26.41
CA ASP A 189 -20.60 -5.15 -26.24
C ASP A 189 -21.92 -4.44 -25.91
N ASP A 190 -23.07 -5.11 -25.96
CA ASP A 190 -24.45 -4.59 -25.80
C ASP A 190 -25.16 -5.13 -24.55
#